data_0601199388cac4909748634394517381
#
_entry.id   0601199388cac4909748634394517381
#
_cell.length_a   1.000
_cell.length_b   1.000
_cell.length_c   1.000
_cell.angle_alpha   90.00
_cell.angle_beta   90.00
_cell.angle_gamma   90.00
#
_symmetry.space_group_name_H-M   'P 1'
#
loop_
_entity.id
_entity.type
_entity.pdbx_description
1 polymer ?
#
loop_
_entity_poly.entity_id
_entity_poly.type
_entity_poly.pdbx_seq_one_letter_code
_entity_poly.pdbx_strand_id
1 'polypeptide(L)'
;VRMGQGCVVVAQSGVAGSTELSDFVVLAAQSGVSGHLKIAPGTQLAARSGIMRDTEPGAKLAGNPAIPAKEYFRQMAVLGKLAKDRHRKN
;
A
#
# COMPACT_ATOMS: atom_id res chain seq x y z
N VAL A 1 5.13 -0.37 18.12
CA VAL A 1 4.99 0.53 16.96
C VAL A 1 5.55 1.89 17.33
N ARG A 2 6.43 2.40 16.49
CA ARG A 2 6.94 3.76 16.60
C ARG A 2 6.44 4.56 15.39
N MET A 3 5.99 5.75 15.65
CA MET A 3 5.48 6.63 14.60
C MET A 3 6.22 7.95 14.64
N GLY A 4 6.68 8.37 13.48
CA GLY A 4 7.31 9.67 13.34
C GLY A 4 6.32 10.81 13.28
N GLN A 5 6.81 11.97 12.87
CA GLN A 5 6.06 13.21 12.83
C GLN A 5 5.16 13.25 11.58
N GLY A 6 3.96 13.78 11.73
CA GLY A 6 3.07 14.04 10.59
C GLY A 6 2.47 12.81 9.92
N CYS A 7 2.46 11.65 10.59
CA CYS A 7 1.82 10.47 10.05
C CYS A 7 0.30 10.61 10.04
N VAL A 8 -0.32 10.09 8.96
CA VAL A 8 -1.78 10.05 8.85
C VAL A 8 -2.20 8.59 8.72
N VAL A 9 -2.95 8.12 9.70
CA VAL A 9 -3.46 6.75 9.74
C VAL A 9 -4.98 6.81 9.76
N VAL A 10 -5.58 6.44 8.65
CA VAL A 10 -7.03 6.57 8.46
C VAL A 10 -7.75 5.37 9.06
N ALA A 11 -9.08 5.48 9.19
CA ALA A 11 -9.91 4.52 9.90
C ALA A 11 -9.68 3.07 9.45
N GLN A 12 -9.69 2.16 10.41
CA GLN A 12 -9.54 0.72 10.21
C GLN A 12 -8.19 0.30 9.63
N SER A 13 -7.19 1.19 9.70
CA SER A 13 -5.82 0.80 9.36
C SER A 13 -5.21 0.06 10.55
N GLY A 14 -4.34 -0.91 10.25
CA GLY A 14 -3.64 -1.67 11.27
C GLY A 14 -2.14 -1.68 11.04
N VAL A 15 -1.38 -1.55 12.12
CA VAL A 15 0.07 -1.64 12.08
C VAL A 15 0.49 -2.68 13.10
N ALA A 16 1.10 -3.76 12.62
CA ALA A 16 1.51 -4.85 13.50
C ALA A 16 2.72 -4.47 14.35
N GLY A 17 2.93 -5.22 15.42
CA GLY A 17 3.95 -4.88 16.41
C GLY A 17 5.36 -4.78 15.88
N SER A 18 6.16 -3.95 16.52
CA SER A 18 7.58 -3.71 16.22
C SER A 18 7.84 -3.08 14.86
N THR A 19 6.82 -2.53 14.21
CA THR A 19 6.98 -1.76 12.97
C THR A 19 7.21 -0.30 13.29
N GLU A 20 8.07 0.35 12.49
CA GLU A 20 8.36 1.77 12.60
C GLU A 20 7.81 2.51 11.38
N LEU A 21 7.00 3.53 11.63
CA LEU A 21 6.57 4.46 10.60
C LEU A 21 7.43 5.71 10.71
N SER A 22 8.18 6.01 9.67
CA SER A 22 8.97 7.23 9.62
C SER A 22 8.07 8.46 9.46
N ASP A 23 8.66 9.64 9.28
CA ASP A 23 7.87 10.87 9.19
C ASP A 23 7.00 10.90 7.93
N PHE A 24 5.83 11.51 8.05
CA PHE A 24 4.92 11.79 6.95
C PHE A 24 4.43 10.56 6.18
N VAL A 25 4.31 9.42 6.86
CA VAL A 25 3.71 8.22 6.28
C VAL A 25 2.19 8.36 6.27
N VAL A 26 1.56 8.00 5.15
CA VAL A 26 0.10 8.04 5.00
C VAL A 26 -0.42 6.63 4.75
N LEU A 27 -1.28 6.15 5.64
CA LEU A 27 -1.98 4.88 5.49
C LEU A 27 -3.46 5.17 5.27
N ALA A 28 -3.93 4.92 4.05
CA ALA A 28 -5.34 5.14 3.72
C ALA A 28 -6.25 4.11 4.42
N ALA A 29 -7.55 4.28 4.31
CA ALA A 29 -8.52 3.48 5.08
C ALA A 29 -8.37 1.97 4.83
N GLN A 30 -8.54 1.18 5.87
CA GLN A 30 -8.53 -0.28 5.82
C GLN A 30 -7.22 -0.85 5.28
N SER A 31 -6.12 -0.12 5.42
CA SER A 31 -4.81 -0.63 5.02
C SER A 31 -4.13 -1.35 6.18
N GLY A 32 -3.10 -2.14 5.87
CA GLY A 32 -2.38 -2.90 6.88
C GLY A 32 -0.88 -2.89 6.65
N VAL A 33 -0.12 -2.97 7.74
CA VAL A 33 1.33 -3.04 7.70
C VAL A 33 1.77 -4.21 8.56
N SER A 34 2.54 -5.13 8.00
CA SER A 34 3.07 -6.29 8.70
C SER A 34 4.04 -5.89 9.81
N GLY A 35 4.33 -6.81 10.71
CA GLY A 35 5.21 -6.55 11.84
C GLY A 35 6.69 -6.49 11.47
N HIS A 36 7.48 -5.85 12.34
CA HIS A 36 8.93 -5.76 12.22
C HIS A 36 9.43 -5.10 10.95
N LEU A 37 8.68 -4.14 10.41
CA LEU A 37 9.04 -3.42 9.19
C LEU A 37 9.51 -2.01 9.50
N LYS A 38 10.24 -1.42 8.55
CA LYS A 38 10.62 -0.01 8.57
C LYS A 38 9.97 0.65 7.36
N ILE A 39 9.04 1.54 7.64
CA ILE A 39 8.32 2.26 6.61
C ILE A 39 8.99 3.62 6.44
N ALA A 40 9.59 3.82 5.27
CA ALA A 40 10.43 5.00 4.99
C ALA A 40 9.60 6.29 4.97
N PRO A 41 10.26 7.46 5.16
CA PRO A 41 9.55 8.74 5.18
C PRO A 41 8.77 8.99 3.89
N GLY A 42 7.59 9.57 4.04
CA GLY A 42 6.76 9.95 2.90
C GLY A 42 6.08 8.81 2.17
N THR A 43 6.17 7.59 2.68
CA THR A 43 5.46 6.44 2.08
C THR A 43 3.96 6.69 2.13
N GLN A 44 3.28 6.43 1.01
CA GLN A 44 1.83 6.52 0.90
C GLN A 44 1.25 5.18 0.49
N LEU A 45 0.28 4.69 1.26
CA LEU A 45 -0.37 3.42 0.97
C LEU A 45 -1.84 3.67 0.63
N ALA A 46 -2.27 3.14 -0.52
CA ALA A 46 -3.65 3.27 -0.97
C ALA A 46 -4.60 2.48 -0.05
N ALA A 47 -5.88 2.81 -0.12
CA ALA A 47 -6.90 2.15 0.69
C ALA A 47 -6.95 0.64 0.42
N ARG A 48 -7.21 -0.12 1.47
CA ARG A 48 -7.38 -1.59 1.44
C ARG A 48 -6.15 -2.32 0.91
N SER A 49 -4.97 -1.76 1.14
CA SER A 49 -3.70 -2.33 0.68
C SER A 49 -2.88 -2.85 1.86
N GLY A 50 -1.89 -3.68 1.59
CA GLY A 50 -1.07 -4.26 2.65
C GLY A 50 0.42 -4.19 2.33
N ILE A 51 1.20 -3.64 3.27
CA ILE A 51 2.66 -3.59 3.16
C ILE A 51 3.24 -4.81 3.88
N MET A 52 4.04 -5.59 3.17
CA MET A 52 4.64 -6.81 3.69
C MET A 52 6.17 -6.79 3.71
N ARG A 53 6.78 -5.68 3.32
CA ARG A 53 8.24 -5.49 3.34
C ARG A 53 8.59 -4.04 3.56
N ASP A 54 9.86 -3.78 3.90
CA ASP A 54 10.34 -2.42 4.08
C ASP A 54 10.11 -1.58 2.82
N THR A 55 9.91 -0.29 3.01
CA THR A 55 9.63 0.61 1.90
C THR A 55 10.77 1.58 1.66
N GLU A 56 10.76 2.22 0.49
CA GLU A 56 11.72 3.26 0.15
C GLU A 56 11.11 4.65 0.37
N PRO A 57 11.94 5.69 0.60
CA PRO A 57 11.43 7.04 0.82
C PRO A 57 10.52 7.50 -0.33
N GLY A 58 9.39 8.07 0.03
CA GLY A 58 8.43 8.61 -0.94
C GLY A 58 7.68 7.57 -1.75
N ALA A 59 7.78 6.29 -1.40
CA ALA A 59 7.10 5.23 -2.15
C ALA A 59 5.59 5.42 -2.12
N LYS A 60 4.95 5.22 -3.27
CA LYS A 60 3.49 5.21 -3.40
C LYS A 60 3.08 3.79 -3.76
N LEU A 61 2.39 3.13 -2.85
CA LEU A 61 2.11 1.70 -2.94
C LEU A 61 0.62 1.43 -2.96
N ALA A 62 0.25 0.33 -3.62
CA ALA A 62 -1.14 -0.13 -3.68
C ALA A 62 -1.17 -1.64 -3.84
N GLY A 63 -2.26 -2.25 -3.42
CA GLY A 63 -2.47 -3.68 -3.55
C GLY A 63 -2.11 -4.47 -2.31
N ASN A 64 -2.31 -5.77 -2.38
CA ASN A 64 -2.01 -6.69 -1.30
C ASN A 64 -1.43 -7.97 -1.87
N PRO A 65 -0.09 -8.20 -1.78
CA PRO A 65 0.90 -7.30 -1.16
C PRO A 65 1.07 -6.00 -1.93
N ALA A 66 1.42 -4.94 -1.23
CA ALA A 66 1.55 -3.62 -1.83
C ALA A 66 2.76 -3.55 -2.77
N ILE A 67 2.54 -3.01 -3.94
CA ILE A 67 3.53 -2.78 -4.97
C ILE A 67 3.46 -1.31 -5.41
N PRO A 68 4.43 -0.81 -6.20
CA PRO A 68 4.32 0.56 -6.69
C PRO A 68 2.97 0.80 -7.37
N ALA A 69 2.33 1.91 -7.04
CA ALA A 69 0.96 2.17 -7.46
C ALA A 69 0.79 2.16 -8.98
N LYS A 70 1.76 2.69 -9.73
CA LYS A 70 1.70 2.66 -11.19
C LYS A 70 1.63 1.24 -11.73
N GLU A 71 2.41 0.32 -11.17
CA GLU A 71 2.39 -1.07 -11.57
C GLU A 71 1.06 -1.72 -11.24
N TYR A 72 0.56 -1.44 -10.04
CA TYR A 72 -0.72 -2.01 -9.62
C TYR A 72 -1.86 -1.59 -10.55
N PHE A 73 -1.96 -0.30 -10.84
CA PHE A 73 -3.03 0.19 -11.71
C PHE A 73 -2.87 -0.29 -13.15
N ARG A 74 -1.64 -0.43 -13.62
CA ARG A 74 -1.37 -1.03 -14.93
C ARG A 74 -1.86 -2.47 -14.98
N GLN A 75 -1.55 -3.25 -13.95
CA GLN A 75 -1.99 -4.64 -13.85
C GLN A 75 -3.52 -4.74 -13.84
N MET A 76 -4.18 -3.86 -13.10
CA MET A 76 -5.64 -3.85 -13.05
C MET A 76 -6.24 -3.50 -14.40
N ALA A 77 -5.66 -2.54 -15.11
CA ALA A 77 -6.11 -2.16 -16.44
C ALA A 77 -5.96 -3.32 -17.45
N VAL A 78 -4.82 -3.99 -17.42
CA VAL A 78 -4.56 -5.15 -18.29
C VAL A 78 -5.52 -6.28 -17.98
N LEU A 79 -5.72 -6.57 -16.70
CA LEU A 79 -6.64 -7.62 -16.29
C LEU A 79 -8.07 -7.31 -16.74
N GLY A 80 -8.50 -6.07 -16.57
CA GLY A 80 -9.82 -5.64 -17.02
C GLY A 80 -9.99 -5.75 -18.52
N LYS A 81 -8.98 -5.37 -19.30
CA LYS A 81 -9.00 -5.49 -20.75
C LYS A 81 -9.03 -6.96 -21.18
N LEU A 82 -8.23 -7.77 -20.53
CA LEU A 82 -8.18 -9.21 -20.83
C LEU A 82 -9.54 -9.86 -20.60
N ALA A 83 -10.21 -9.51 -19.54
CA ALA A 83 -11.54 -10.02 -19.21
C ALA A 83 -12.57 -9.59 -20.26
N LYS A 84 -12.51 -8.36 -20.74
CA LYS A 84 -13.38 -7.87 -21.81
C LYS A 84 -13.13 -8.59 -23.14
N ASP A 85 -11.86 -8.75 -23.52
CA ASP A 85 -11.50 -9.40 -24.77
C ASP A 85 -11.98 -10.85 -24.78
N ARG A 86 -11.81 -11.54 -23.65
CA ARG A 86 -12.28 -12.92 -23.51
C ARG A 86 -13.79 -13.02 -23.60
N HIS A 87 -14.50 -12.08 -23.03
CA HIS A 87 -15.96 -12.03 -23.10
C HIS A 87 -16.44 -11.79 -24.53
N ARG A 88 -15.74 -10.95 -25.28
CA ARG A 88 -16.09 -10.66 -26.67
C ARG A 88 -15.97 -11.87 -27.60
N LYS A 89 -15.06 -12.77 -27.32
CA LYS A 89 -14.84 -13.95 -28.16
C LYS A 89 -15.91 -15.00 -28.02
N ASN A 90 -16.74 -14.86 -27.04
CA ASN A 90 -17.88 -15.77 -26.82
C ASN A 90 -19.17 -15.12 -27.27
#